data_cf2cea40c904fe9cc2e522ceeeca9759
#
_entry.id   cf2cea40c904fe9cc2e522ceeeca9759
#
_cell.length_a   1.000
_cell.length_b   1.000
_cell.length_c   1.000
_cell.angle_alpha   90.00
_cell.angle_beta   90.00
_cell.angle_gamma   90.00
#
_symmetry.space_group_name_H-M   'P 1'
#
loop_
_entity.id
_entity.type
_entity.pdbx_description
1 polymer ?
#
loop_
_entity_poly.entity_id
_entity_poly.type
_entity_poly.pdbx_seq_one_letter_code
_entity_poly.pdbx_strand_id
1 'polypeptide(L)'
;WCLLRATAGFFERYGVYRDVDGVAGRQGRVWLRDGDWIVRELLADLGSHLPVWRANASEELVRRKEGMIGPLMDALRDDAKNETSLETWAAWTLGRIQPHNARLHAMFGSVVRDAKSLNLRLQSLRILAWCARHPRGLPLPDTVRAALTDTEPRIRREALLAIREAGHNSWHADVLNLLARETDRMVFYTAWGALRETAPAEARKAMLDDQRAGVRRGALLSLLEEDALAPEALRLLAKDTEHSTAWLSTPSDPPHGLYGR
;
A
#
# COMPACT_ATOMS: atom_id res chain seq x y z
N TRP A 1 31.65 7.45 2.71
CA TRP A 1 32.58 6.75 1.80
C TRP A 1 31.91 5.60 1.05
N CYS A 2 31.15 4.72 1.70
CA CYS A 2 30.41 3.64 1.02
C CYS A 2 29.31 4.16 0.06
N LEU A 3 28.59 5.19 0.44
CA LEU A 3 27.58 5.83 -0.41
C LEU A 3 28.17 6.46 -1.66
N LEU A 4 29.31 7.15 -1.54
CA LEU A 4 30.00 7.75 -2.68
C LEU A 4 30.56 6.69 -3.66
N ARG A 5 31.05 5.55 -3.16
CA ARG A 5 31.48 4.43 -4.02
C ARG A 5 30.29 3.75 -4.72
N ALA A 6 29.16 3.58 -4.05
CA ALA A 6 27.97 2.99 -4.66
C ALA A 6 27.37 3.90 -5.75
N THR A 7 27.36 5.22 -5.54
CA THR A 7 26.94 6.18 -6.56
C THR A 7 27.92 6.27 -7.72
N ALA A 8 29.23 6.26 -7.47
CA ALA A 8 30.24 6.23 -8.53
C ALA A 8 30.10 4.96 -9.39
N GLY A 9 29.94 3.79 -8.78
CA GLY A 9 29.73 2.53 -9.50
C GLY A 9 28.45 2.52 -10.35
N PHE A 10 27.39 3.18 -9.90
CA PHE A 10 26.17 3.37 -10.68
C PHE A 10 26.43 4.26 -11.90
N PHE A 11 27.06 5.40 -11.73
CA PHE A 11 27.39 6.30 -12.83
C PHE A 11 28.35 5.66 -13.84
N GLU A 12 29.34 4.89 -13.39
CA GLU A 12 30.21 4.11 -14.27
C GLU A 12 29.42 3.07 -15.07
N ARG A 13 28.48 2.36 -14.44
CA ARG A 13 27.68 1.30 -15.08
C ARG A 13 26.69 1.84 -16.09
N TYR A 14 26.01 2.96 -15.80
CA TYR A 14 24.93 3.49 -16.63
C TYR A 14 25.32 4.70 -17.47
N GLY A 15 26.58 5.12 -17.44
CA GLY A 15 27.07 6.24 -18.24
C GLY A 15 26.38 7.58 -17.96
N VAL A 16 25.72 7.72 -16.79
CA VAL A 16 25.05 8.95 -16.37
C VAL A 16 26.05 9.89 -15.71
N TYR A 17 27.21 10.09 -16.33
CA TYR A 17 28.00 11.26 -16.03
C TYR A 17 27.34 12.46 -16.68
N ARG A 18 26.66 13.28 -15.93
CA ARG A 18 26.44 14.66 -16.32
C ARG A 18 27.82 15.32 -16.35
N ASP A 19 28.16 15.71 -17.52
CA ASP A 19 29.31 16.53 -17.76
C ASP A 19 29.22 17.81 -16.90
N VAL A 20 30.00 17.86 -15.83
CA VAL A 20 30.13 19.07 -15.01
C VAL A 20 31.11 20.03 -15.70
N ASP A 21 31.90 19.56 -16.68
CA ASP A 21 32.99 20.32 -17.29
C ASP A 21 33.03 20.29 -18.84
N GLY A 22 31.94 19.98 -19.52
CA GLY A 22 31.87 20.01 -21.00
C GLY A 22 32.60 18.88 -21.71
N VAL A 23 33.11 17.88 -20.99
CA VAL A 23 33.77 16.70 -21.53
C VAL A 23 32.84 15.51 -21.52
N ALA A 24 31.74 15.58 -22.29
CA ALA A 24 30.97 14.40 -22.63
C ALA A 24 31.88 13.41 -23.36
N GLY A 25 32.58 12.59 -22.60
CA GLY A 25 33.50 11.60 -23.11
C GLY A 25 32.78 10.70 -24.13
N ARG A 26 33.46 10.34 -25.18
CA ARG A 26 33.01 9.46 -26.27
C ARG A 26 32.36 8.15 -25.78
N GLN A 27 32.56 7.77 -24.54
CA GLN A 27 31.97 6.62 -23.87
C GLN A 27 30.46 6.78 -23.67
N GLY A 28 29.91 7.95 -23.31
CA GLY A 28 28.49 8.18 -23.14
C GLY A 28 27.63 7.93 -24.40
N ARG A 29 28.23 8.04 -25.60
CA ARG A 29 27.52 7.75 -26.86
C ARG A 29 27.51 6.27 -27.23
N VAL A 30 28.45 5.48 -26.75
CA VAL A 30 28.47 4.02 -26.99
C VAL A 30 27.39 3.31 -26.19
N TRP A 31 27.09 3.80 -24.98
CA TRP A 31 26.08 3.25 -24.09
C TRP A 31 24.64 3.53 -24.53
N LEU A 32 24.41 4.59 -25.31
CA LEU A 32 23.10 4.94 -25.85
C LEU A 32 22.73 4.10 -27.09
N ARG A 33 23.63 3.28 -27.61
CA ARG A 33 23.38 2.49 -28.82
C ARG A 33 22.61 1.19 -28.56
N ASP A 34 22.69 0.63 -27.36
CA ASP A 34 21.96 -0.55 -26.93
C ASP A 34 21.00 -0.19 -25.78
N GLY A 35 19.96 0.58 -26.11
CA GLY A 35 18.93 0.98 -25.14
C GLY A 35 18.35 -0.21 -24.37
N ASP A 36 18.25 -1.37 -24.99
CA ASP A 36 17.71 -2.59 -24.39
C ASP A 36 18.63 -3.18 -23.31
N TRP A 37 19.96 -3.13 -23.53
CA TRP A 37 20.90 -3.63 -22.53
C TRP A 37 20.85 -2.79 -21.25
N ILE A 38 20.80 -1.47 -21.35
CA ILE A 38 20.69 -0.56 -20.20
C ILE A 38 19.38 -0.79 -19.45
N VAL A 39 18.28 -1.04 -20.13
CA VAL A 39 16.98 -1.33 -19.49
C VAL A 39 17.07 -2.64 -18.71
N ARG A 40 17.66 -3.68 -19.26
CA ARG A 40 17.84 -4.96 -18.57
C ARG A 40 18.67 -4.84 -17.29
N GLU A 41 19.75 -4.06 -17.32
CA GLU A 41 20.57 -3.80 -16.13
C GLU A 41 19.80 -2.99 -15.07
N LEU A 42 19.04 -1.98 -15.48
CA LEU A 42 18.18 -1.22 -14.56
C LEU A 42 17.12 -2.11 -13.91
N LEU A 43 16.53 -3.04 -14.67
CA LEU A 43 15.59 -4.01 -14.12
C LEU A 43 16.26 -4.98 -13.14
N ALA A 44 17.49 -5.42 -13.45
CA ALA A 44 18.26 -6.25 -12.52
C ALA A 44 18.58 -5.48 -11.21
N ASP A 45 18.90 -4.19 -11.33
CA ASP A 45 19.17 -3.35 -10.15
C ASP A 45 17.93 -3.06 -9.30
N LEU A 46 16.71 -3.10 -9.86
CA LEU A 46 15.49 -3.05 -9.05
C LEU A 46 15.36 -4.25 -8.10
N GLY A 47 15.92 -5.40 -8.48
CA GLY A 47 16.01 -6.60 -7.63
C GLY A 47 17.24 -6.62 -6.70
N SER A 48 18.14 -5.68 -6.81
CA SER A 48 19.41 -5.66 -6.05
C SER A 48 19.19 -5.69 -4.54
N HIS A 49 20.07 -6.39 -3.82
CA HIS A 49 20.09 -6.37 -2.35
C HIS A 49 20.52 -4.99 -1.79
N LEU A 50 21.14 -4.14 -2.59
CA LEU A 50 21.59 -2.80 -2.20
C LEU A 50 20.45 -1.77 -2.40
N PRO A 51 19.93 -1.14 -1.34
CA PRO A 51 18.85 -0.17 -1.46
C PRO A 51 19.13 1.01 -2.38
N VAL A 52 20.39 1.49 -2.39
CA VAL A 52 20.80 2.62 -3.23
C VAL A 52 20.70 2.29 -4.72
N TRP A 53 20.97 1.05 -5.12
CA TRP A 53 20.88 0.63 -6.51
C TRP A 53 19.43 0.55 -6.96
N ARG A 54 18.55 -0.03 -6.12
CA ARG A 54 17.10 -0.05 -6.38
C ARG A 54 16.54 1.37 -6.55
N ALA A 55 16.90 2.28 -5.64
CA ALA A 55 16.43 3.65 -5.70
C ALA A 55 16.90 4.36 -6.98
N ASN A 56 18.19 4.27 -7.31
CA ASN A 56 18.76 4.90 -8.50
C ASN A 56 18.18 4.32 -9.79
N ALA A 57 18.01 3.01 -9.87
CA ALA A 57 17.39 2.36 -11.01
C ALA A 57 15.92 2.81 -11.18
N SER A 58 15.15 2.88 -10.09
CA SER A 58 13.77 3.38 -10.11
C SER A 58 13.70 4.83 -10.61
N GLU A 59 14.56 5.72 -10.09
CA GLU A 59 14.62 7.13 -10.53
C GLU A 59 14.94 7.25 -12.03
N GLU A 60 15.89 6.48 -12.53
CA GLU A 60 16.26 6.50 -13.94
C GLU A 60 15.16 5.96 -14.84
N LEU A 61 14.46 4.89 -14.42
CA LEU A 61 13.32 4.35 -15.16
C LEU A 61 12.14 5.33 -15.19
N VAL A 62 11.86 6.02 -14.06
CA VAL A 62 10.85 7.08 -14.02
C VAL A 62 11.23 8.24 -14.94
N ARG A 63 12.51 8.64 -14.99
CA ARG A 63 13.01 9.68 -15.88
C ARG A 63 12.81 9.34 -17.36
N ARG A 64 12.90 8.06 -17.74
CA ARG A 64 12.67 7.55 -19.11
C ARG A 64 11.20 7.47 -19.50
N LYS A 65 10.31 7.59 -18.53
CA LYS A 65 8.86 7.67 -18.73
C LYS A 65 8.25 6.44 -19.43
N GLU A 66 7.35 6.71 -20.36
CA GLU A 66 6.42 5.74 -20.97
C GLU A 66 7.11 4.55 -21.65
N GLY A 67 8.30 4.75 -22.22
CA GLY A 67 9.07 3.66 -22.84
C GLY A 67 9.44 2.53 -21.88
N MET A 68 9.36 2.77 -20.55
CA MET A 68 9.70 1.79 -19.52
C MET A 68 8.51 0.97 -19.03
N ILE A 69 7.28 1.31 -19.44
CA ILE A 69 6.07 0.60 -18.98
C ILE A 69 6.09 -0.86 -19.41
N GLY A 70 6.36 -1.14 -20.68
CA GLY A 70 6.42 -2.52 -21.20
C GLY A 70 7.42 -3.38 -20.43
N PRO A 71 8.70 -3.02 -20.40
CA PRO A 71 9.74 -3.76 -19.68
C PRO A 71 9.42 -3.98 -18.19
N LEU A 72 8.85 -3.00 -17.49
CA LEU A 72 8.45 -3.12 -16.09
C LEU A 72 7.25 -4.07 -15.91
N MET A 73 6.28 -4.02 -16.82
CA MET A 73 5.15 -4.95 -16.80
C MET A 73 5.59 -6.39 -17.05
N ASP A 74 6.55 -6.61 -17.96
CA ASP A 74 7.11 -7.93 -18.23
C ASP A 74 7.91 -8.46 -17.02
N ALA A 75 8.65 -7.59 -16.33
CA ALA A 75 9.33 -7.94 -15.09
C ALA A 75 8.36 -8.37 -13.97
N LEU A 76 7.15 -7.80 -13.93
CA LEU A 76 6.11 -8.18 -12.95
C LEU A 76 5.40 -9.49 -13.31
N ARG A 77 5.43 -9.91 -14.58
CA ARG A 77 4.82 -11.18 -15.05
C ARG A 77 5.73 -12.39 -14.89
N ASP A 78 7.02 -12.15 -14.72
CA ASP A 78 8.01 -13.23 -14.60
C ASP A 78 7.96 -13.83 -13.18
N ASP A 79 6.95 -14.67 -12.93
CA ASP A 79 6.75 -15.40 -11.67
C ASP A 79 7.95 -16.27 -11.23
N ALA A 80 8.91 -16.51 -12.14
CA ALA A 80 10.04 -17.41 -11.87
C ALA A 80 11.07 -16.83 -10.90
N LYS A 81 11.03 -15.52 -10.66
CA LYS A 81 12.07 -14.86 -9.86
C LYS A 81 11.68 -14.56 -8.42
N ASN A 82 10.41 -14.69 -8.05
CA ASN A 82 9.86 -14.51 -6.67
C ASN A 82 10.63 -13.53 -5.75
N GLU A 83 11.28 -12.54 -6.35
CA GLU A 83 12.05 -11.54 -5.62
C GLU A 83 11.14 -10.41 -5.19
N THR A 84 10.68 -10.46 -3.94
CA THR A 84 9.83 -9.44 -3.31
C THR A 84 10.35 -8.01 -3.55
N SER A 85 11.67 -7.83 -3.63
CA SER A 85 12.29 -6.53 -3.94
C SER A 85 11.97 -6.07 -5.35
N LEU A 86 12.16 -6.92 -6.36
CA LEU A 86 11.89 -6.59 -7.76
C LEU A 86 10.41 -6.26 -7.97
N GLU A 87 9.50 -7.11 -7.48
CA GLU A 87 8.05 -6.85 -7.55
C GLU A 87 7.69 -5.50 -6.95
N THR A 88 8.17 -5.22 -5.74
CA THR A 88 7.88 -3.97 -5.04
C THR A 88 8.37 -2.76 -5.83
N TRP A 89 9.62 -2.76 -6.22
CA TRP A 89 10.22 -1.61 -6.90
C TRP A 89 9.71 -1.40 -8.32
N ALA A 90 9.47 -2.48 -9.08
CA ALA A 90 8.89 -2.41 -10.41
C ALA A 90 7.44 -1.88 -10.37
N ALA A 91 6.62 -2.36 -9.44
CA ALA A 91 5.24 -1.88 -9.25
C ALA A 91 5.21 -0.40 -8.90
N TRP A 92 6.00 0.05 -7.90
CA TRP A 92 6.08 1.45 -7.52
C TRP A 92 6.64 2.34 -8.61
N THR A 93 7.66 1.87 -9.36
CA THR A 93 8.21 2.59 -10.52
C THR A 93 7.13 2.81 -11.59
N LEU A 94 6.33 1.79 -11.90
CA LEU A 94 5.19 1.90 -12.81
C LEU A 94 4.17 2.94 -12.35
N GLY A 95 3.75 2.89 -11.09
CA GLY A 95 2.82 3.85 -10.51
C GLY A 95 3.34 5.30 -10.61
N ARG A 96 4.64 5.51 -10.38
CA ARG A 96 5.29 6.82 -10.45
C ARG A 96 5.44 7.37 -11.87
N ILE A 97 5.61 6.50 -12.87
CA ILE A 97 5.72 6.93 -14.28
C ILE A 97 4.43 7.60 -14.75
N GLN A 98 3.28 7.02 -14.44
CA GLN A 98 1.98 7.53 -14.89
C GLN A 98 0.87 7.32 -13.83
N PRO A 99 0.85 8.13 -12.78
CA PRO A 99 -0.09 7.96 -11.66
C PRO A 99 -1.57 8.13 -12.05
N HIS A 100 -1.85 8.72 -13.20
CA HIS A 100 -3.20 8.97 -13.75
C HIS A 100 -3.52 8.12 -14.99
N ASN A 101 -2.74 7.07 -15.25
CA ASN A 101 -2.99 6.20 -16.39
C ASN A 101 -4.06 5.16 -16.07
N ALA A 102 -5.20 5.25 -16.73
CA ALA A 102 -6.34 4.35 -16.49
C ALA A 102 -6.01 2.87 -16.76
N ARG A 103 -5.11 2.56 -17.72
CA ARG A 103 -4.68 1.18 -17.99
C ARG A 103 -3.86 0.59 -16.84
N LEU A 104 -2.90 1.36 -16.31
CA LEU A 104 -2.11 0.94 -15.15
C LEU A 104 -2.99 0.81 -13.91
N HIS A 105 -3.93 1.73 -13.73
CA HIS A 105 -4.88 1.67 -12.63
C HIS A 105 -5.76 0.41 -12.70
N ALA A 106 -6.30 0.07 -13.87
CA ALA A 106 -7.05 -1.17 -14.09
C ALA A 106 -6.17 -2.42 -13.89
N MET A 107 -4.92 -2.38 -14.34
CA MET A 107 -3.95 -3.46 -14.13
C MET A 107 -3.71 -3.70 -12.63
N PHE A 108 -3.41 -2.64 -11.85
CA PHE A 108 -3.22 -2.79 -10.41
C PHE A 108 -4.50 -3.32 -9.73
N GLY A 109 -5.68 -2.89 -10.19
CA GLY A 109 -6.95 -3.46 -9.74
C GLY A 109 -7.06 -4.96 -10.00
N SER A 110 -6.66 -5.44 -11.18
CA SER A 110 -6.62 -6.88 -11.49
C SER A 110 -5.58 -7.61 -10.63
N VAL A 111 -4.42 -7.02 -10.42
CA VAL A 111 -3.36 -7.60 -9.55
C VAL A 111 -3.86 -7.77 -8.12
N VAL A 112 -4.59 -6.80 -7.56
CA VAL A 112 -5.22 -6.92 -6.22
C VAL A 112 -6.10 -8.15 -6.12
N ARG A 113 -6.86 -8.46 -7.17
CA ARG A 113 -7.79 -9.59 -7.19
C ARG A 113 -7.11 -10.93 -7.48
N ASP A 114 -6.22 -10.97 -8.48
CA ASP A 114 -5.85 -12.21 -9.16
C ASP A 114 -4.40 -12.66 -8.90
N ALA A 115 -3.51 -11.78 -8.41
CA ALA A 115 -2.11 -12.13 -8.23
C ALA A 115 -1.90 -13.14 -7.11
N LYS A 116 -1.01 -14.10 -7.34
CA LYS A 116 -0.61 -15.11 -6.34
C LYS A 116 0.29 -14.50 -5.27
N SER A 117 1.13 -13.55 -5.64
CA SER A 117 2.02 -12.85 -4.70
C SER A 117 1.21 -11.96 -3.78
N LEU A 118 1.17 -12.29 -2.49
CA LEU A 118 0.57 -11.46 -1.46
C LEU A 118 1.24 -10.07 -1.40
N ASN A 119 2.57 -10.04 -1.53
CA ASN A 119 3.30 -8.78 -1.53
C ASN A 119 2.83 -7.89 -2.69
N LEU A 120 2.74 -8.41 -3.90
CA LEU A 120 2.34 -7.64 -5.06
C LEU A 120 0.89 -7.12 -4.93
N ARG A 121 -0.02 -7.91 -4.36
CA ARG A 121 -1.39 -7.47 -4.03
C ARG A 121 -1.39 -6.30 -3.04
N LEU A 122 -0.61 -6.39 -1.96
CA LEU A 122 -0.47 -5.32 -0.96
C LEU A 122 0.12 -4.04 -1.56
N GLN A 123 1.20 -4.16 -2.34
CA GLN A 123 1.81 -2.99 -2.99
C GLN A 123 0.86 -2.33 -3.99
N SER A 124 0.08 -3.13 -4.72
CA SER A 124 -0.92 -2.60 -5.67
C SER A 124 -2.00 -1.77 -4.97
N LEU A 125 -2.50 -2.21 -3.80
CA LEU A 125 -3.43 -1.41 -2.98
C LEU A 125 -2.82 -0.07 -2.56
N ARG A 126 -1.57 -0.07 -2.12
CA ARG A 126 -0.82 1.16 -1.73
C ARG A 126 -0.61 2.10 -2.90
N ILE A 127 -0.26 1.54 -4.06
CA ILE A 127 -0.07 2.33 -5.29
C ILE A 127 -1.38 2.96 -5.73
N LEU A 128 -2.49 2.20 -5.70
CA LEU A 128 -3.82 2.71 -6.02
C LEU A 128 -4.23 3.84 -5.08
N ALA A 129 -3.99 3.71 -3.78
CA ALA A 129 -4.23 4.77 -2.80
C ALA A 129 -3.38 6.01 -3.07
N TRP A 130 -2.09 5.81 -3.35
CA TRP A 130 -1.17 6.90 -3.68
C TRP A 130 -1.58 7.61 -4.98
N CYS A 131 -1.97 6.86 -6.02
CA CYS A 131 -2.47 7.42 -7.27
C CYS A 131 -3.76 8.22 -7.05
N ALA A 132 -4.69 7.73 -6.24
CA ALA A 132 -5.96 8.40 -5.96
C ALA A 132 -5.76 9.77 -5.27
N ARG A 133 -4.72 9.93 -4.45
CA ARG A 133 -4.37 11.21 -3.80
C ARG A 133 -3.65 12.20 -4.73
N HIS A 134 -3.16 11.73 -5.87
CA HIS A 134 -2.51 12.62 -6.81
C HIS A 134 -3.50 13.67 -7.34
N PRO A 135 -3.11 14.94 -7.58
CA PRO A 135 -4.03 16.02 -8.01
C PRO A 135 -4.87 15.73 -9.27
N ARG A 136 -4.42 14.79 -10.09
CA ARG A 136 -5.14 14.28 -11.27
C ARG A 136 -5.42 12.77 -11.13
N GLY A 137 -5.43 12.28 -9.90
CA GLY A 137 -5.58 10.86 -9.63
C GLY A 137 -6.94 10.34 -10.06
N LEU A 138 -6.96 9.06 -10.38
CA LEU A 138 -8.20 8.33 -10.64
C LEU A 138 -8.80 7.87 -9.31
N PRO A 139 -10.14 7.80 -9.21
CA PRO A 139 -10.78 7.27 -8.03
C PRO A 139 -10.37 5.81 -7.80
N LEU A 140 -10.46 5.34 -6.56
CA LEU A 140 -10.19 3.93 -6.24
C LEU A 140 -11.10 3.02 -7.06
N PRO A 141 -10.57 1.93 -7.66
CA PRO A 141 -11.39 0.98 -8.39
C PRO A 141 -12.20 0.09 -7.43
N ASP A 142 -13.33 -0.45 -7.90
CA ASP A 142 -14.20 -1.35 -7.11
C ASP A 142 -13.47 -2.61 -6.59
N THR A 143 -12.35 -2.99 -7.18
CA THR A 143 -11.51 -4.08 -6.68
C THR A 143 -10.93 -3.81 -5.29
N VAL A 144 -10.69 -2.53 -4.94
CA VAL A 144 -10.29 -2.13 -3.57
C VAL A 144 -11.46 -2.34 -2.61
N ARG A 145 -12.68 -2.00 -3.03
CA ARG A 145 -13.91 -2.28 -2.27
C ARG A 145 -14.10 -3.79 -2.04
N ALA A 146 -13.95 -4.60 -3.10
CA ALA A 146 -14.04 -6.04 -3.02
C ALA A 146 -12.97 -6.64 -2.07
N ALA A 147 -11.80 -6.05 -1.99
CA ALA A 147 -10.72 -6.48 -1.10
C ALA A 147 -11.06 -6.36 0.40
N LEU A 148 -12.11 -5.61 0.79
CA LEU A 148 -12.64 -5.60 2.15
C LEU A 148 -13.23 -6.95 2.59
N THR A 149 -13.48 -7.85 1.64
CA THR A 149 -14.01 -9.19 1.92
C THR A 149 -12.99 -10.30 1.66
N ASP A 150 -11.74 -9.95 1.43
CA ASP A 150 -10.66 -10.90 1.15
C ASP A 150 -10.43 -11.85 2.33
N THR A 151 -10.01 -13.06 2.06
CA THR A 151 -9.70 -14.07 3.09
C THR A 151 -8.44 -13.69 3.89
N GLU A 152 -7.49 -12.99 3.26
CA GLU A 152 -6.24 -12.58 3.89
C GLU A 152 -6.45 -11.27 4.69
N PRO A 153 -6.26 -11.27 6.01
CA PRO A 153 -6.46 -10.07 6.85
C PRO A 153 -5.61 -8.88 6.43
N ARG A 154 -4.39 -9.12 5.97
CA ARG A 154 -3.48 -8.05 5.51
C ARG A 154 -4.03 -7.32 4.29
N ILE A 155 -4.71 -8.03 3.39
CA ILE A 155 -5.38 -7.41 2.22
C ILE A 155 -6.56 -6.56 2.68
N ARG A 156 -7.41 -7.07 3.58
CA ARG A 156 -8.53 -6.28 4.14
C ARG A 156 -8.05 -5.01 4.83
N ARG A 157 -6.98 -5.14 5.63
CA ARG A 157 -6.36 -3.99 6.30
C ARG A 157 -5.83 -2.96 5.30
N GLU A 158 -5.11 -3.39 4.28
CA GLU A 158 -4.52 -2.49 3.30
C GLU A 158 -5.61 -1.80 2.44
N ALA A 159 -6.71 -2.50 2.14
CA ALA A 159 -7.87 -1.90 1.47
C ALA A 159 -8.52 -0.79 2.31
N LEU A 160 -8.66 -0.99 3.64
CA LEU A 160 -9.13 0.06 4.55
C LEU A 160 -8.20 1.28 4.58
N LEU A 161 -6.88 1.04 4.61
CA LEU A 161 -5.90 2.12 4.54
C LEU A 161 -6.00 2.88 3.22
N ALA A 162 -6.17 2.17 2.10
CA ALA A 162 -6.35 2.79 0.79
C ALA A 162 -7.60 3.67 0.72
N ILE A 163 -8.74 3.19 1.26
CA ILE A 163 -10.00 3.95 1.35
C ILE A 163 -9.82 5.21 2.18
N ARG A 164 -9.18 5.08 3.34
CA ARG A 164 -8.90 6.18 4.25
C ARG A 164 -7.99 7.23 3.61
N GLU A 165 -6.88 6.81 3.04
CA GLU A 165 -5.90 7.69 2.40
C GLU A 165 -6.45 8.43 1.19
N ALA A 166 -7.33 7.80 0.43
CA ALA A 166 -8.00 8.43 -0.71
C ALA A 166 -9.16 9.36 -0.32
N GLY A 167 -9.55 9.38 0.97
CA GLY A 167 -10.70 10.15 1.45
C GLY A 167 -12.03 9.65 0.87
N HIS A 168 -12.13 8.35 0.58
CA HIS A 168 -13.24 7.79 -0.18
C HIS A 168 -14.41 7.41 0.73
N ASN A 169 -15.40 8.29 0.86
CA ASN A 169 -16.51 8.14 1.81
C ASN A 169 -17.69 7.32 1.27
N SER A 170 -17.77 7.06 -0.04
CA SER A 170 -18.93 6.37 -0.64
C SER A 170 -19.03 4.88 -0.23
N TRP A 171 -17.97 4.28 0.30
CA TRP A 171 -17.94 2.87 0.73
C TRP A 171 -18.13 2.68 2.24
N HIS A 172 -18.70 3.67 2.88
CA HIS A 172 -18.95 3.65 4.32
C HIS A 172 -19.73 2.40 4.79
N ALA A 173 -20.77 2.02 4.05
CA ALA A 173 -21.56 0.82 4.35
C ALA A 173 -20.73 -0.47 4.32
N ASP A 174 -19.74 -0.56 3.42
CA ASP A 174 -18.85 -1.74 3.33
C ASP A 174 -17.89 -1.80 4.51
N VAL A 175 -17.40 -0.65 4.99
CA VAL A 175 -16.59 -0.56 6.21
C VAL A 175 -17.39 -0.99 7.43
N LEU A 176 -18.66 -0.57 7.56
CA LEU A 176 -19.56 -1.01 8.64
C LEU A 176 -19.84 -2.51 8.57
N ASN A 177 -20.03 -3.06 7.37
CA ASN A 177 -20.21 -4.49 7.18
C ASN A 177 -18.94 -5.29 7.53
N LEU A 178 -17.76 -4.74 7.28
CA LEU A 178 -16.50 -5.33 7.73
C LEU A 178 -16.41 -5.30 9.26
N LEU A 179 -16.64 -4.16 9.90
CA LEU A 179 -16.62 -4.02 11.36
C LEU A 179 -17.55 -5.02 12.06
N ALA A 180 -18.73 -5.28 11.46
CA ALA A 180 -19.71 -6.19 12.02
C ALA A 180 -19.24 -7.64 12.18
N ARG A 181 -18.30 -8.08 11.33
CA ARG A 181 -17.89 -9.48 11.21
C ARG A 181 -16.39 -9.72 11.43
N GLU A 182 -15.61 -8.65 11.60
CA GLU A 182 -14.15 -8.77 11.64
C GLU A 182 -13.67 -9.39 12.95
N THR A 183 -12.83 -10.40 12.80
CA THR A 183 -12.22 -11.14 13.92
C THR A 183 -10.75 -10.82 14.08
N ASP A 184 -10.08 -10.38 13.01
CA ASP A 184 -8.69 -9.94 13.10
C ASP A 184 -8.60 -8.59 13.80
N ARG A 185 -7.82 -8.56 14.88
CA ARG A 185 -7.69 -7.38 15.73
C ARG A 185 -7.12 -6.17 14.99
N MET A 186 -6.12 -6.36 14.12
CA MET A 186 -5.48 -5.26 13.41
C MET A 186 -6.37 -4.69 12.31
N VAL A 187 -7.13 -5.56 11.63
CA VAL A 187 -8.14 -5.13 10.66
C VAL A 187 -9.23 -4.35 11.36
N PHE A 188 -9.75 -4.85 12.49
CA PHE A 188 -10.77 -4.17 13.28
C PHE A 188 -10.32 -2.77 13.73
N TYR A 189 -9.10 -2.63 14.26
CA TYR A 189 -8.54 -1.34 14.64
C TYR A 189 -8.38 -0.38 13.46
N THR A 190 -7.99 -0.90 12.30
CA THR A 190 -7.87 -0.08 11.09
C THR A 190 -9.25 0.38 10.60
N ALA A 191 -10.27 -0.50 10.70
CA ALA A 191 -11.63 -0.20 10.26
C ALA A 191 -12.31 0.90 11.10
N TRP A 192 -12.21 0.84 12.43
CA TRP A 192 -12.77 1.91 13.24
C TRP A 192 -11.97 3.22 13.15
N GLY A 193 -10.65 3.15 12.91
CA GLY A 193 -9.86 4.32 12.57
C GLY A 193 -10.31 4.97 11.27
N ALA A 194 -10.61 4.17 10.23
CA ALA A 194 -11.19 4.67 8.99
C ALA A 194 -12.59 5.29 9.23
N LEU A 195 -13.41 4.65 10.07
CA LEU A 195 -14.72 5.19 10.45
C LEU A 195 -14.61 6.57 11.12
N ARG A 196 -13.63 6.75 12.00
CA ARG A 196 -13.36 8.03 12.67
C ARG A 196 -13.06 9.16 11.67
N GLU A 197 -12.27 8.88 10.65
CA GLU A 197 -11.86 9.87 9.66
C GLU A 197 -12.95 10.14 8.60
N THR A 198 -13.83 9.18 8.35
CA THR A 198 -14.83 9.27 7.27
C THR A 198 -16.23 9.62 7.73
N ALA A 199 -16.55 9.46 9.02
CA ALA A 199 -17.87 9.75 9.58
C ALA A 199 -17.80 10.82 10.67
N PRO A 200 -18.66 11.85 10.65
CA PRO A 200 -18.73 12.85 11.70
C PRO A 200 -19.14 12.24 13.04
N ALA A 201 -18.77 12.88 14.15
CA ALA A 201 -19.03 12.37 15.51
C ALA A 201 -20.51 12.06 15.75
N GLU A 202 -21.44 12.89 15.26
CA GLU A 202 -22.87 12.66 15.44
C GLU A 202 -23.37 11.40 14.73
N ALA A 203 -22.84 11.10 13.52
CA ALA A 203 -23.15 9.85 12.84
C ALA A 203 -22.60 8.64 13.62
N ARG A 204 -21.41 8.75 14.20
CA ARG A 204 -20.80 7.69 15.02
C ARG A 204 -21.56 7.49 16.34
N LYS A 205 -22.08 8.56 16.94
CA LYS A 205 -22.98 8.44 18.12
C LYS A 205 -24.26 7.64 17.78
N ALA A 206 -24.88 7.90 16.63
CA ALA A 206 -26.04 7.12 16.20
C ALA A 206 -25.72 5.63 15.97
N MET A 207 -24.47 5.28 15.65
CA MET A 207 -24.04 3.88 15.50
C MET A 207 -23.87 3.14 16.81
N LEU A 208 -23.91 3.81 17.97
CA LEU A 208 -23.92 3.14 19.28
C LEU A 208 -25.19 2.31 19.50
N ASP A 209 -26.28 2.59 18.75
CA ASP A 209 -27.53 1.85 18.77
C ASP A 209 -27.68 0.84 17.62
N ASP A 210 -26.60 0.64 16.80
CA ASP A 210 -26.62 -0.34 15.70
C ASP A 210 -26.82 -1.76 16.24
N GLN A 211 -27.61 -2.57 15.53
CA GLN A 211 -27.88 -3.95 15.94
C GLN A 211 -26.62 -4.82 15.94
N ARG A 212 -25.63 -4.48 15.10
CA ARG A 212 -24.38 -5.21 14.93
C ARG A 212 -23.36 -4.80 16.00
N ALA A 213 -23.01 -5.71 16.89
CA ALA A 213 -22.13 -5.46 18.02
C ALA A 213 -20.73 -4.91 17.60
N GLY A 214 -20.16 -5.43 16.51
CA GLY A 214 -18.89 -4.92 15.96
C GLY A 214 -18.95 -3.45 15.54
N VAL A 215 -20.10 -3.00 15.00
CA VAL A 215 -20.33 -1.59 14.64
C VAL A 215 -20.41 -0.72 15.88
N ARG A 216 -21.24 -1.11 16.88
CA ARG A 216 -21.33 -0.37 18.16
C ARG A 216 -19.98 -0.18 18.81
N ARG A 217 -19.21 -1.27 18.86
CA ARG A 217 -17.86 -1.25 19.43
C ARG A 217 -16.89 -0.36 18.64
N GLY A 218 -16.90 -0.42 17.31
CA GLY A 218 -16.06 0.45 16.46
C GLY A 218 -16.42 1.92 16.64
N ALA A 219 -17.71 2.25 16.67
CA ALA A 219 -18.20 3.59 16.92
C ALA A 219 -17.75 4.12 18.28
N LEU A 220 -17.90 3.29 19.32
CA LEU A 220 -17.51 3.63 20.68
C LEU A 220 -15.99 3.94 20.79
N LEU A 221 -15.14 3.05 20.27
CA LEU A 221 -13.69 3.24 20.29
C LEU A 221 -13.28 4.51 19.54
N SER A 222 -13.93 4.79 18.40
CA SER A 222 -13.67 6.00 17.62
C SER A 222 -14.08 7.29 18.34
N LEU A 223 -15.12 7.24 19.19
CA LEU A 223 -15.55 8.38 20.00
C LEU A 223 -14.68 8.57 21.25
N LEU A 224 -14.23 7.46 21.86
CA LEU A 224 -13.32 7.50 23.02
C LEU A 224 -11.99 8.18 22.70
N GLU A 225 -11.42 7.92 21.52
CA GLU A 225 -10.17 8.57 21.13
C GLU A 225 -10.28 10.08 20.93
N GLU A 226 -11.47 10.59 20.65
CA GLU A 226 -11.69 12.03 20.43
C GLU A 226 -12.23 12.75 21.66
N ASP A 227 -12.29 12.09 22.82
CA ASP A 227 -12.97 12.60 24.03
C ASP A 227 -14.43 13.07 23.75
N ALA A 228 -15.02 12.53 22.69
CA ALA A 228 -16.36 12.93 22.21
C ALA A 228 -17.50 12.16 22.87
N LEU A 229 -17.19 11.39 23.93
CA LEU A 229 -18.17 10.56 24.65
C LEU A 229 -18.75 11.32 25.84
N ALA A 230 -20.07 11.44 25.78
CA ALA A 230 -20.83 11.72 26.99
C ALA A 230 -20.79 10.51 27.95
N PRO A 231 -20.87 10.70 29.28
CA PRO A 231 -20.88 9.60 30.27
C PRO A 231 -21.93 8.52 30.00
N GLU A 232 -23.01 8.83 29.28
CA GLU A 232 -24.07 7.91 28.88
C GLU A 232 -23.56 6.79 27.97
N ALA A 233 -22.61 7.07 27.11
CA ALA A 233 -22.04 6.06 26.19
C ALA A 233 -21.21 5.00 26.94
N LEU A 234 -20.60 5.34 28.07
CA LEU A 234 -19.93 4.39 28.96
C LEU A 234 -20.91 3.39 29.59
N ARG A 235 -22.17 3.84 29.83
CA ARG A 235 -23.26 2.96 30.32
C ARG A 235 -23.72 1.96 29.27
N LEU A 236 -23.67 2.30 27.98
CA LEU A 236 -23.97 1.39 26.89
C LEU A 236 -22.93 0.27 26.77
N LEU A 237 -21.65 0.59 27.01
CA LEU A 237 -20.57 -0.39 27.11
C LEU A 237 -20.83 -1.44 28.20
N ALA A 238 -21.26 -1.00 29.37
CA ALA A 238 -21.52 -1.91 30.49
C ALA A 238 -22.71 -2.86 30.23
N LYS A 239 -23.58 -2.51 29.27
CA LYS A 239 -24.72 -3.35 28.86
C LYS A 239 -24.43 -4.26 27.70
N ASP A 240 -23.34 -4.04 26.94
CA ASP A 240 -22.95 -4.85 25.79
C ASP A 240 -22.19 -6.10 26.26
N THR A 241 -22.93 -7.07 26.82
CA THR A 241 -22.37 -8.29 27.38
C THR A 241 -21.82 -9.25 26.34
N GLU A 242 -22.19 -9.13 25.07
CA GLU A 242 -21.75 -10.04 24.02
C GLU A 242 -20.27 -9.90 23.66
N HIS A 243 -19.67 -8.76 23.93
CA HIS A 243 -18.28 -8.47 23.55
C HIS A 243 -17.34 -8.16 24.72
N SER A 244 -17.85 -7.83 25.90
CA SER A 244 -17.03 -7.52 27.07
C SER A 244 -16.22 -8.74 27.57
N THR A 245 -16.79 -9.94 27.45
CA THR A 245 -16.16 -11.18 27.89
C THR A 245 -15.15 -11.74 26.90
N ALA A 246 -15.39 -11.62 25.58
CA ALA A 246 -14.50 -12.21 24.55
C ALA A 246 -13.15 -11.50 24.44
N TRP A 247 -13.07 -10.21 24.80
CA TRP A 247 -11.83 -9.45 24.73
C TRP A 247 -11.10 -9.32 26.07
N LEU A 248 -11.80 -9.44 27.17
CA LEU A 248 -11.22 -9.52 28.52
C LEU A 248 -10.75 -10.93 28.85
N SER A 249 -11.29 -11.94 28.17
CA SER A 249 -10.94 -13.35 28.35
C SER A 249 -9.94 -13.90 27.31
N THR A 250 -9.35 -13.07 26.44
CA THR A 250 -8.17 -13.54 25.69
C THR A 250 -7.09 -13.85 26.71
N PRO A 251 -6.56 -15.09 26.71
CA PRO A 251 -5.45 -15.43 27.57
C PRO A 251 -4.32 -14.41 27.37
N SER A 252 -3.76 -13.96 28.45
CA SER A 252 -2.61 -13.05 28.50
C SER A 252 -1.30 -13.68 28.02
N ASP A 253 -1.35 -14.76 27.27
CA ASP A 253 -0.19 -15.34 26.65
C ASP A 253 0.05 -14.72 25.26
N PRO A 254 1.04 -13.84 25.13
CA PRO A 254 1.54 -13.49 23.82
C PRO A 254 2.10 -14.78 23.20
N PRO A 255 1.92 -15.00 21.88
CA PRO A 255 2.59 -16.10 21.22
C PRO A 255 4.09 -15.92 21.44
N HIS A 256 4.67 -16.78 22.27
CA HIS A 256 6.10 -16.87 22.48
C HIS A 256 6.75 -17.10 21.11
N GLY A 257 7.47 -16.11 20.58
CA GLY A 257 8.28 -16.34 19.39
C GLY A 257 8.66 -15.16 18.49
N LEU A 258 8.34 -13.92 18.80
CA LEU A 258 8.70 -12.80 17.92
C LEU A 258 9.82 -11.88 18.44
N TYR A 259 10.43 -12.20 19.58
CA TYR A 259 11.66 -11.53 20.04
C TYR A 259 12.67 -12.60 20.49
N GLY A 260 13.19 -13.33 19.50
CA GLY A 260 14.35 -14.18 19.64
C GLY A 260 15.53 -13.56 18.91
N ARG A 261 16.41 -12.95 19.70
CA ARG A 261 17.85 -12.63 19.51
C ARG A 261 18.32 -12.20 18.13
#